data_a6c76921574ec0de2ca712cfde789c1e
#
_entry.id   a6c76921574ec0de2ca712cfde789c1e
#
_cell.length_a   1.000
_cell.length_b   1.000
_cell.length_c   1.000
_cell.angle_alpha   90.00
_cell.angle_beta   90.00
_cell.angle_gamma   90.00
#
_symmetry.space_group_name_H-M   'P 1'
#
loop_
_entity.id
_entity.type
_entity.pdbx_description
1 polymer ?
#
loop_
_entity_poly.entity_id
_entity_poly.type
_entity_poly.pdbx_seq_one_letter_code
_entity_poly.pdbx_strand_id
1 'polypeptide(L)'
;MAAAGLLLALLTSSASAAEPLRILAFGDSLTAGFGLPDADGFVPQLQSALADKGIAARVINAGVSGDTTAGGLARLDWALGDDPQLVIVELGANDGLRGLDPRTTAANLDGILAKLESQKRAILLAGMKAPRNLGTEYTTAFDAIYPDLAARHNVMLYPFFLDGVATDPQLNQEDGIHPNAAGVKVVVGHMLPYVLKAIDGINRTAGQP
;
A
#
# COMPACT_ATOMS: atom_id res chain seq x y z
N MET A 1 6.84 -42.61 -59.18
CA MET A 1 7.62 -41.81 -58.24
C MET A 1 6.65 -40.90 -57.49
N ALA A 2 6.33 -41.24 -56.26
CA ALA A 2 5.39 -40.47 -55.40
C ALA A 2 6.23 -39.61 -54.44
N ALA A 3 6.11 -38.26 -54.52
CA ALA A 3 6.74 -37.33 -53.60
C ALA A 3 5.82 -37.15 -52.41
N ALA A 4 6.30 -37.64 -51.23
CA ALA A 4 5.64 -37.39 -49.95
C ALA A 4 6.05 -35.99 -49.42
N GLY A 5 5.12 -35.05 -49.46
CA GLY A 5 5.30 -33.72 -48.83
C GLY A 5 5.15 -33.82 -47.31
N LEU A 6 6.21 -33.52 -46.57
CA LEU A 6 6.23 -33.45 -45.11
C LEU A 6 5.67 -32.06 -44.68
N LEU A 7 4.46 -32.03 -44.15
CA LEU A 7 3.84 -30.83 -43.65
C LEU A 7 4.35 -30.62 -42.18
N LEU A 8 5.26 -29.65 -42.01
CA LEU A 8 5.79 -29.25 -40.70
C LEU A 8 4.81 -28.28 -40.03
N ALA A 9 4.00 -28.79 -39.10
CA ALA A 9 3.10 -27.97 -38.29
C ALA A 9 3.91 -27.21 -37.23
N LEU A 10 4.08 -25.91 -37.43
CA LEU A 10 4.63 -25.00 -36.41
C LEU A 10 3.57 -24.80 -35.30
N LEU A 11 3.78 -25.48 -34.18
CA LEU A 11 3.04 -25.22 -32.94
C LEU A 11 3.51 -23.88 -32.37
N THR A 12 2.80 -22.80 -32.66
CA THR A 12 2.96 -21.52 -31.98
C THR A 12 2.40 -21.65 -30.58
N SER A 13 3.28 -21.87 -29.59
CA SER A 13 2.93 -21.78 -28.17
C SER A 13 2.59 -20.33 -27.86
N SER A 14 1.30 -19.97 -27.78
CA SER A 14 0.86 -18.67 -27.26
C SER A 14 1.23 -18.64 -25.78
N ALA A 15 2.30 -17.94 -25.42
CA ALA A 15 2.58 -17.61 -24.04
C ALA A 15 1.39 -16.77 -23.52
N SER A 16 0.56 -17.37 -22.66
CA SER A 16 -0.46 -16.61 -21.92
C SER A 16 0.26 -15.55 -21.10
N ALA A 17 0.03 -14.29 -21.40
CA ALA A 17 0.53 -13.22 -20.55
C ALA A 17 -0.04 -13.45 -19.14
N ALA A 18 0.83 -13.58 -18.15
CA ALA A 18 0.39 -13.72 -16.75
C ALA A 18 -0.48 -12.51 -16.37
N GLU A 19 -1.58 -12.76 -15.68
CA GLU A 19 -2.43 -11.69 -15.16
C GLU A 19 -1.60 -10.71 -14.30
N PRO A 20 -1.80 -9.40 -14.45
CA PRO A 20 -1.06 -8.42 -13.66
C PRO A 20 -1.37 -8.58 -12.17
N LEU A 21 -0.34 -8.46 -11.33
CA LEU A 21 -0.47 -8.50 -9.88
C LEU A 21 -1.40 -7.37 -9.40
N ARG A 22 -2.45 -7.70 -8.66
CA ARG A 22 -3.36 -6.70 -8.08
C ARG A 22 -2.86 -6.26 -6.72
N ILE A 23 -2.57 -4.95 -6.60
CA ILE A 23 -2.09 -4.29 -5.39
C ILE A 23 -3.16 -3.32 -4.94
N LEU A 24 -3.72 -3.51 -3.76
CA LEU A 24 -4.68 -2.59 -3.17
C LEU A 24 -3.92 -1.56 -2.31
N ALA A 25 -4.00 -0.29 -2.65
CA ALA A 25 -3.61 0.80 -1.76
C ALA A 25 -4.84 1.18 -0.92
N PHE A 26 -4.84 0.71 0.33
CA PHE A 26 -5.93 0.85 1.28
C PHE A 26 -5.55 1.88 2.35
N GLY A 27 -6.18 3.07 2.28
CA GLY A 27 -5.75 4.18 3.11
C GLY A 27 -6.75 5.33 3.20
N ASP A 28 -6.26 6.48 3.60
CA ASP A 28 -7.05 7.69 3.77
C ASP A 28 -6.82 8.71 2.63
N SER A 29 -6.75 10.01 2.95
CA SER A 29 -6.53 11.09 1.98
C SER A 29 -5.16 11.03 1.31
N LEU A 30 -4.15 10.50 2.00
CA LEU A 30 -2.80 10.37 1.48
C LEU A 30 -2.76 9.34 0.34
N THR A 31 -3.46 8.24 0.51
CA THR A 31 -3.65 7.21 -0.54
C THR A 31 -4.59 7.70 -1.64
N ALA A 32 -5.69 8.41 -1.28
CA ALA A 32 -6.67 8.90 -2.24
C ALA A 32 -6.09 9.92 -3.23
N GLY A 33 -5.02 10.65 -2.85
CA GLY A 33 -4.45 11.74 -3.66
C GLY A 33 -5.19 13.06 -3.46
N PHE A 34 -5.64 13.34 -2.22
CA PHE A 34 -6.40 14.54 -1.87
C PHE A 34 -5.74 15.82 -2.37
N GLY A 35 -6.52 16.69 -3.03
CA GLY A 35 -6.07 18.00 -3.51
C GLY A 35 -5.17 17.96 -4.74
N LEU A 36 -4.88 16.79 -5.31
CA LEU A 36 -4.01 16.64 -6.46
C LEU A 36 -4.81 16.26 -7.73
N PRO A 37 -4.31 16.63 -8.92
CA PRO A 37 -4.73 15.97 -10.16
C PRO A 37 -4.52 14.46 -10.06
N ASP A 38 -5.41 13.67 -10.68
CA ASP A 38 -5.37 12.20 -10.58
C ASP A 38 -3.97 11.61 -10.87
N ALA A 39 -3.28 12.11 -11.89
CA ALA A 39 -1.96 11.59 -12.29
C ALA A 39 -0.86 11.82 -11.23
N ASP A 40 -1.05 12.81 -10.33
CA ASP A 40 -0.06 13.23 -9.34
C ASP A 40 -0.25 12.54 -7.98
N GLY A 41 -1.33 11.77 -7.82
CA GLY A 41 -1.63 11.02 -6.61
C GLY A 41 -0.69 9.83 -6.39
N PHE A 42 -0.73 9.28 -5.16
CA PHE A 42 0.11 8.15 -4.74
C PHE A 42 -0.05 6.92 -5.65
N VAL A 43 -1.29 6.52 -5.93
CA VAL A 43 -1.57 5.31 -6.70
C VAL A 43 -1.04 5.37 -8.13
N PRO A 44 -1.33 6.40 -8.95
CA PRO A 44 -0.80 6.48 -10.31
C PRO A 44 0.73 6.65 -10.34
N GLN A 45 1.33 7.37 -9.39
CA GLN A 45 2.79 7.48 -9.31
C GLN A 45 3.45 6.13 -8.95
N LEU A 46 2.85 5.36 -8.01
CA LEU A 46 3.32 4.01 -7.69
C LEU A 46 3.15 3.05 -8.88
N GLN A 47 2.02 3.14 -9.58
CA GLN A 47 1.76 2.36 -10.80
C GLN A 47 2.84 2.61 -11.86
N SER A 48 3.19 3.88 -12.09
CA SER A 48 4.26 4.27 -13.03
C SER A 48 5.62 3.74 -12.58
N ALA A 49 5.96 3.90 -11.30
CA ALA A 49 7.23 3.44 -10.75
C ALA A 49 7.41 1.91 -10.84
N LEU A 50 6.34 1.13 -10.69
CA LEU A 50 6.34 -0.32 -10.90
C LEU A 50 6.53 -0.68 -12.38
N ALA A 51 5.84 0.03 -13.28
CA ALA A 51 6.00 -0.16 -14.72
C ALA A 51 7.43 0.13 -15.18
N ASP A 52 8.07 1.18 -14.67
CA ASP A 52 9.47 1.52 -14.93
C ASP A 52 10.45 0.43 -14.46
N LYS A 53 10.04 -0.41 -13.50
CA LYS A 53 10.78 -1.60 -13.05
C LYS A 53 10.43 -2.87 -13.83
N GLY A 54 9.55 -2.77 -14.85
CA GLY A 54 9.09 -3.92 -15.63
C GLY A 54 8.12 -4.84 -14.86
N ILE A 55 7.52 -4.37 -13.77
CA ILE A 55 6.57 -5.14 -12.97
C ILE A 55 5.18 -4.98 -13.56
N ALA A 56 4.60 -6.09 -14.04
CA ALA A 56 3.21 -6.13 -14.48
C ALA A 56 2.29 -6.15 -13.26
N ALA A 57 1.85 -4.97 -12.82
CA ALA A 57 0.94 -4.80 -11.69
C ALA A 57 -0.20 -3.84 -12.03
N ARG A 58 -1.34 -4.00 -11.34
CA ARG A 58 -2.45 -3.04 -11.29
C ARG A 58 -2.57 -2.54 -9.86
N VAL A 59 -2.28 -1.28 -9.63
CA VAL A 59 -2.47 -0.64 -8.33
C VAL A 59 -3.89 -0.07 -8.27
N ILE A 60 -4.65 -0.49 -7.26
CA ILE A 60 -6.06 -0.14 -7.06
C ILE A 60 -6.14 0.88 -5.94
N ASN A 61 -6.77 2.04 -6.20
CA ASN A 61 -6.97 3.07 -5.21
C ASN A 61 -8.19 2.74 -4.34
N ALA A 62 -7.95 2.48 -3.06
CA ALA A 62 -8.97 2.34 -2.03
C ALA A 62 -8.74 3.35 -0.87
N GLY A 63 -8.23 4.53 -1.21
CA GLY A 63 -8.13 5.66 -0.30
C GLY A 63 -9.47 6.37 -0.13
N VAL A 64 -9.82 6.74 1.10
CA VAL A 64 -11.01 7.52 1.43
C VAL A 64 -10.60 8.70 2.33
N SER A 65 -10.68 9.92 1.78
CA SER A 65 -10.25 11.12 2.50
C SER A 65 -10.98 11.29 3.83
N GLY A 66 -10.22 11.53 4.90
CA GLY A 66 -10.75 11.68 6.25
C GLY A 66 -10.99 10.36 6.99
N ASP A 67 -10.72 9.22 6.39
CA ASP A 67 -10.93 7.92 7.01
C ASP A 67 -10.04 7.72 8.23
N THR A 68 -10.62 7.16 9.28
CA THR A 68 -9.89 6.68 10.45
C THR A 68 -9.66 5.18 10.35
N THR A 69 -8.89 4.62 11.25
CA THR A 69 -8.72 3.16 11.33
C THR A 69 -10.05 2.43 11.54
N ALA A 70 -11.00 3.02 12.27
CA ALA A 70 -12.34 2.48 12.45
C ALA A 70 -13.14 2.47 11.13
N GLY A 71 -13.10 3.56 10.35
CA GLY A 71 -13.74 3.64 9.04
C GLY A 71 -13.13 2.62 8.07
N GLY A 72 -11.80 2.53 8.03
CA GLY A 72 -11.10 1.51 7.24
C GLY A 72 -11.54 0.09 7.60
N LEU A 73 -11.54 -0.27 8.89
CA LEU A 73 -11.98 -1.61 9.34
C LEU A 73 -13.42 -1.92 8.89
N ALA A 74 -14.32 -0.95 8.97
CA ALA A 74 -15.72 -1.12 8.60
C ALA A 74 -15.93 -1.39 7.10
N ARG A 75 -15.08 -0.82 6.21
CA ARG A 75 -15.20 -0.96 4.75
C ARG A 75 -14.23 -1.98 4.12
N LEU A 76 -13.41 -2.66 4.91
CA LEU A 76 -12.36 -3.53 4.40
C LEU A 76 -12.90 -4.62 3.46
N ASP A 77 -14.01 -5.28 3.79
CA ASP A 77 -14.61 -6.31 2.94
C ASP A 77 -14.97 -5.80 1.56
N TRP A 78 -15.55 -4.61 1.51
CA TRP A 78 -15.89 -3.99 0.24
C TRP A 78 -14.63 -3.67 -0.59
N ALA A 79 -13.58 -3.14 0.05
CA ALA A 79 -12.34 -2.79 -0.61
C ALA A 79 -11.60 -4.01 -1.18
N LEU A 80 -11.80 -5.20 -0.60
CA LEU A 80 -11.18 -6.45 -1.05
C LEU A 80 -11.89 -7.10 -2.26
N GLY A 81 -12.96 -6.49 -2.79
CA GLY A 81 -13.74 -7.04 -3.91
C GLY A 81 -12.96 -7.29 -5.20
N ASP A 82 -11.87 -6.56 -5.43
CA ASP A 82 -10.94 -6.77 -6.56
C ASP A 82 -9.97 -7.95 -6.35
N ASP A 83 -10.07 -8.69 -5.27
CA ASP A 83 -9.23 -9.86 -4.93
C ASP A 83 -7.71 -9.56 -5.02
N PRO A 84 -7.17 -8.55 -4.29
CA PRO A 84 -5.77 -8.16 -4.37
C PRO A 84 -4.86 -9.23 -3.76
N GLN A 85 -3.67 -9.44 -4.34
CA GLN A 85 -2.64 -10.30 -3.78
C GLN A 85 -1.78 -9.58 -2.73
N LEU A 86 -1.60 -8.25 -2.88
CA LEU A 86 -0.89 -7.38 -1.93
C LEU A 86 -1.81 -6.26 -1.48
N VAL A 87 -1.84 -6.00 -0.18
CA VAL A 87 -2.53 -4.84 0.40
C VAL A 87 -1.50 -3.95 1.10
N ILE A 88 -1.40 -2.70 0.66
CA ILE A 88 -0.68 -1.65 1.36
C ILE A 88 -1.68 -1.00 2.29
N VAL A 89 -1.49 -1.14 3.61
CA VAL A 89 -2.37 -0.56 4.63
C VAL A 89 -1.75 0.75 5.10
N GLU A 90 -2.39 1.86 4.75
CA GLU A 90 -1.98 3.23 5.09
C GLU A 90 -3.15 3.92 5.80
N LEU A 91 -3.26 3.81 7.12
CA LEU A 91 -4.32 4.37 7.94
C LEU A 91 -3.78 4.79 9.31
N GLY A 92 -4.47 5.73 9.94
CA GLY A 92 -4.20 6.19 11.29
C GLY A 92 -3.78 7.66 11.38
N ALA A 93 -3.45 8.31 10.27
CA ALA A 93 -3.14 9.74 10.27
C ALA A 93 -4.31 10.55 10.87
N ASN A 94 -5.54 10.25 10.47
CA ASN A 94 -6.74 10.92 11.01
C ASN A 94 -7.00 10.60 12.47
N ASP A 95 -6.67 9.41 12.93
CA ASP A 95 -6.75 9.05 14.36
C ASP A 95 -5.79 9.92 15.17
N GLY A 96 -4.53 10.04 14.73
CA GLY A 96 -3.52 10.89 15.34
C GLY A 96 -3.88 12.37 15.31
N LEU A 97 -4.33 12.91 14.17
CA LEU A 97 -4.74 14.30 14.03
C LEU A 97 -5.93 14.68 14.94
N ARG A 98 -6.84 13.74 15.19
CA ARG A 98 -8.01 13.91 16.06
C ARG A 98 -7.73 13.57 17.53
N GLY A 99 -6.52 13.12 17.87
CA GLY A 99 -6.15 12.75 19.23
C GLY A 99 -6.96 11.55 19.76
N LEU A 100 -7.36 10.61 18.89
CA LEU A 100 -8.10 9.41 19.31
C LEU A 100 -7.20 8.51 20.18
N ASP A 101 -7.81 7.74 21.06
CA ASP A 101 -7.06 6.82 21.94
C ASP A 101 -6.19 5.85 21.11
N PRO A 102 -4.86 5.86 21.29
CA PRO A 102 -3.95 4.98 20.56
C PRO A 102 -4.30 3.48 20.69
N ARG A 103 -4.93 3.07 21.80
CA ARG A 103 -5.39 1.68 21.98
C ARG A 103 -6.51 1.32 21.02
N THR A 104 -7.41 2.27 20.72
CA THR A 104 -8.50 2.08 19.75
C THR A 104 -7.93 1.99 18.34
N THR A 105 -6.98 2.89 17.98
CA THR A 105 -6.26 2.84 16.71
C THR A 105 -5.55 1.50 16.51
N ALA A 106 -4.83 1.04 17.55
CA ALA A 106 -4.15 -0.25 17.53
C ALA A 106 -5.12 -1.43 17.34
N ALA A 107 -6.26 -1.44 18.06
CA ALA A 107 -7.25 -2.51 17.95
C ALA A 107 -7.89 -2.57 16.56
N ASN A 108 -8.17 -1.43 15.94
CA ASN A 108 -8.73 -1.38 14.58
C ASN A 108 -7.71 -1.88 13.53
N LEU A 109 -6.44 -1.44 13.62
CA LEU A 109 -5.38 -1.92 12.74
C LEU A 109 -5.12 -3.42 12.93
N ASP A 110 -5.09 -3.92 14.18
CA ASP A 110 -4.99 -5.35 14.50
C ASP A 110 -6.10 -6.15 13.82
N GLY A 111 -7.34 -5.67 13.89
CA GLY A 111 -8.48 -6.27 13.21
C GLY A 111 -8.36 -6.30 11.68
N ILE A 112 -7.84 -5.20 11.08
CA ILE A 112 -7.57 -5.14 9.64
C ILE A 112 -6.52 -6.18 9.26
N LEU A 113 -5.38 -6.22 9.97
CA LEU A 113 -4.28 -7.14 9.68
C LEU A 113 -4.72 -8.60 9.85
N ALA A 114 -5.37 -8.95 10.96
CA ALA A 114 -5.89 -10.29 11.21
C ALA A 114 -6.84 -10.77 10.10
N LYS A 115 -7.70 -9.88 9.59
CA LYS A 115 -8.62 -10.19 8.50
C LYS A 115 -7.89 -10.44 7.18
N LEU A 116 -6.90 -9.62 6.85
CA LEU A 116 -6.07 -9.80 5.65
C LEU A 116 -5.27 -11.11 5.71
N GLU A 117 -4.71 -11.45 6.87
CA GLU A 117 -4.01 -12.72 7.11
C GLU A 117 -4.92 -13.93 6.94
N SER A 118 -6.14 -13.87 7.48
CA SER A 118 -7.14 -14.94 7.35
C SER A 118 -7.48 -15.24 5.89
N GLN A 119 -7.36 -14.25 5.01
CA GLN A 119 -7.54 -14.35 3.57
C GLN A 119 -6.22 -14.58 2.81
N LYS A 120 -5.11 -14.82 3.53
CA LYS A 120 -3.77 -15.10 2.97
C LYS A 120 -3.27 -13.99 2.02
N ARG A 121 -3.59 -12.74 2.31
CA ARG A 121 -3.09 -11.60 1.55
C ARG A 121 -1.67 -11.25 2.01
N ALA A 122 -0.80 -10.89 1.07
CA ALA A 122 0.46 -10.24 1.44
C ALA A 122 0.15 -8.82 1.96
N ILE A 123 0.86 -8.40 3.00
CA ILE A 123 0.59 -7.13 3.68
C ILE A 123 1.87 -6.31 3.75
N LEU A 124 1.76 -5.04 3.33
CA LEU A 124 2.73 -3.99 3.62
C LEU A 124 2.03 -2.97 4.52
N LEU A 125 2.38 -2.95 5.80
CA LEU A 125 1.89 -1.95 6.75
C LEU A 125 2.72 -0.68 6.60
N ALA A 126 2.09 0.44 6.27
CA ALA A 126 2.71 1.76 6.24
C ALA A 126 2.46 2.47 7.56
N GLY A 127 3.52 2.74 8.31
CA GLY A 127 3.47 3.38 9.62
C GLY A 127 3.12 4.86 9.52
N MET A 128 2.54 5.38 10.61
CA MET A 128 2.26 6.78 10.84
C MET A 128 2.92 7.27 12.13
N LYS A 129 3.06 8.59 12.25
CA LYS A 129 3.53 9.25 13.48
C LYS A 129 2.51 10.28 13.94
N ALA A 130 2.30 10.36 15.25
CA ALA A 130 1.41 11.35 15.84
C ALA A 130 1.97 12.77 15.73
N PRO A 131 1.09 13.80 15.62
CA PRO A 131 1.49 15.20 15.79
C PRO A 131 2.19 15.45 17.13
N ARG A 132 3.36 16.10 17.09
CA ARG A 132 4.22 16.27 18.28
C ARG A 132 3.64 17.19 19.37
N ASN A 133 2.65 17.99 19.05
CA ASN A 133 1.93 18.86 19.98
C ASN A 133 0.94 18.13 20.91
N LEU A 134 0.72 16.83 20.72
CA LEU A 134 -0.18 16.02 21.56
C LEU A 134 0.46 15.49 22.85
N GLY A 135 1.73 15.84 23.09
CA GLY A 135 2.47 15.45 24.28
C GLY A 135 3.16 14.09 24.16
N THR A 136 4.18 13.89 24.98
CA THR A 136 5.10 12.74 24.86
C THR A 136 4.40 11.41 25.13
N GLU A 137 3.49 11.34 26.10
CA GLU A 137 2.78 10.12 26.43
C GLU A 137 1.97 9.62 25.23
N TYR A 138 1.16 10.51 24.63
CA TYR A 138 0.36 10.19 23.46
C TYR A 138 1.22 9.78 22.27
N THR A 139 2.24 10.59 21.94
CA THR A 139 3.09 10.34 20.76
C THR A 139 3.88 9.06 20.87
N THR A 140 4.37 8.73 22.08
CA THR A 140 5.08 7.45 22.31
C THR A 140 4.13 6.27 22.13
N ALA A 141 2.94 6.34 22.71
CA ALA A 141 1.95 5.27 22.59
C ALA A 141 1.48 5.07 21.15
N PHE A 142 1.24 6.18 20.42
CA PHE A 142 0.80 6.11 19.04
C PHE A 142 1.90 5.60 18.09
N ASP A 143 3.12 6.12 18.21
CA ASP A 143 4.23 5.76 17.32
C ASP A 143 4.64 4.28 17.49
N ALA A 144 4.39 3.66 18.67
CA ALA A 144 4.67 2.26 18.94
C ALA A 144 3.68 1.29 18.25
N ILE A 145 2.48 1.75 17.84
CA ILE A 145 1.43 0.89 17.28
C ILE A 145 1.95 0.07 16.10
N TYR A 146 2.57 0.73 15.13
CA TYR A 146 2.94 0.10 13.86
C TYR A 146 4.06 -0.93 13.98
N PRO A 147 5.19 -0.66 14.66
CA PRO A 147 6.21 -1.68 14.86
C PRO A 147 5.73 -2.85 15.72
N ASP A 148 4.89 -2.61 16.73
CA ASP A 148 4.33 -3.66 17.58
C ASP A 148 3.38 -4.57 16.79
N LEU A 149 2.50 -3.99 15.97
CA LEU A 149 1.61 -4.76 15.11
C LEU A 149 2.36 -5.49 14.01
N ALA A 150 3.34 -4.86 13.37
CA ALA A 150 4.14 -5.52 12.35
C ALA A 150 4.89 -6.73 12.89
N ALA A 151 5.43 -6.63 14.13
CA ALA A 151 6.08 -7.75 14.81
C ALA A 151 5.09 -8.85 15.18
N ARG A 152 3.92 -8.50 15.74
CA ARG A 152 2.87 -9.45 16.15
C ARG A 152 2.33 -10.26 14.99
N HIS A 153 2.03 -9.60 13.87
CA HIS A 153 1.48 -10.21 12.66
C HIS A 153 2.55 -10.72 11.69
N ASN A 154 3.84 -10.54 12.02
CA ASN A 154 4.95 -10.92 11.13
C ASN A 154 4.78 -10.36 9.70
N VAL A 155 4.32 -9.11 9.59
CA VAL A 155 4.12 -8.42 8.31
C VAL A 155 5.22 -7.39 8.05
N MET A 156 5.41 -7.04 6.78
CA MET A 156 6.39 -6.03 6.40
C MET A 156 5.93 -4.64 6.84
N LEU A 157 6.82 -3.89 7.49
CA LEU A 157 6.61 -2.51 7.91
C LEU A 157 7.40 -1.55 7.02
N TYR A 158 6.73 -0.56 6.42
CA TYR A 158 7.32 0.70 5.99
C TYR A 158 7.19 1.70 7.13
N PRO A 159 8.27 2.15 7.77
CA PRO A 159 8.20 2.73 9.12
C PRO A 159 7.41 4.03 9.24
N PHE A 160 7.43 4.87 8.19
CA PHE A 160 6.70 6.13 8.20
C PHE A 160 6.32 6.56 6.77
N PHE A 161 5.03 6.62 6.47
CA PHE A 161 4.53 6.91 5.13
C PHE A 161 5.05 8.24 4.57
N LEU A 162 5.10 9.28 5.41
CA LEU A 162 5.56 10.62 5.05
C LEU A 162 7.04 10.87 5.31
N ASP A 163 7.87 9.82 5.34
CA ASP A 163 9.31 9.96 5.55
C ASP A 163 9.95 10.82 4.45
N GLY A 164 10.71 11.85 4.88
CA GLY A 164 11.32 12.84 3.98
C GLY A 164 10.36 13.89 3.42
N VAL A 165 9.08 13.87 3.80
CA VAL A 165 8.05 14.80 3.29
C VAL A 165 7.38 15.59 4.42
N ALA A 166 7.10 14.94 5.55
CA ALA A 166 6.41 15.58 6.66
C ALA A 166 7.13 16.87 7.11
N THR A 167 6.36 17.95 7.26
CA THR A 167 6.84 19.28 7.69
C THR A 167 7.70 20.06 6.70
N ASP A 168 8.01 19.53 5.51
CA ASP A 168 8.69 20.28 4.46
C ASP A 168 7.65 21.07 3.63
N PRO A 169 7.63 22.42 3.69
CA PRO A 169 6.66 23.22 2.96
C PRO A 169 6.82 23.15 1.43
N GLN A 170 7.97 22.70 0.92
CA GLN A 170 8.20 22.52 -0.51
C GLN A 170 7.60 21.20 -1.03
N LEU A 171 7.35 20.24 -0.16
CA LEU A 171 6.83 18.92 -0.48
C LEU A 171 5.38 18.71 -0.04
N ASN A 172 4.80 19.70 0.65
CA ASN A 172 3.41 19.65 1.09
C ASN A 172 2.55 20.72 0.40
N GLN A 173 1.24 20.51 0.39
CA GLN A 173 0.24 21.49 0.00
C GLN A 173 0.17 22.62 1.04
N GLU A 174 -0.60 23.68 0.77
CA GLU A 174 -0.72 24.83 1.67
C GLU A 174 -1.25 24.48 3.06
N ASP A 175 -1.95 23.37 3.21
CA ASP A 175 -2.45 22.87 4.50
C ASP A 175 -1.37 22.30 5.41
N GLY A 176 -0.17 22.05 4.87
CA GLY A 176 0.99 21.51 5.60
C GLY A 176 0.87 20.05 6.05
N ILE A 177 -0.18 19.33 5.61
CA ILE A 177 -0.48 17.94 6.03
C ILE A 177 -0.42 16.99 4.84
N HIS A 178 -0.90 17.42 3.68
CA HIS A 178 -0.97 16.60 2.50
C HIS A 178 0.22 16.86 1.57
N PRO A 179 0.93 15.84 1.09
CA PRO A 179 1.98 15.99 0.09
C PRO A 179 1.46 16.67 -1.18
N ASN A 180 2.27 17.52 -1.79
CA ASN A 180 2.07 17.93 -3.18
C ASN A 180 2.63 16.87 -4.14
N ALA A 181 2.53 17.07 -5.46
CA ALA A 181 3.00 16.11 -6.47
C ALA A 181 4.47 15.69 -6.28
N ALA A 182 5.34 16.64 -5.89
CA ALA A 182 6.74 16.36 -5.62
C ALA A 182 6.92 15.54 -4.33
N GLY A 183 6.15 15.86 -3.27
CA GLY A 183 6.13 15.08 -2.04
C GLY A 183 5.65 13.65 -2.25
N VAL A 184 4.59 13.45 -3.04
CA VAL A 184 4.13 12.10 -3.41
C VAL A 184 5.23 11.31 -4.14
N LYS A 185 5.98 11.96 -5.03
CA LYS A 185 7.11 11.32 -5.71
C LYS A 185 8.21 10.86 -4.74
N VAL A 186 8.48 11.63 -3.69
CA VAL A 186 9.42 11.23 -2.62
C VAL A 186 8.86 10.03 -1.86
N VAL A 187 7.59 10.08 -1.42
CA VAL A 187 6.92 8.95 -0.74
C VAL A 187 7.02 7.67 -1.57
N VAL A 188 6.66 7.73 -2.86
CA VAL A 188 6.73 6.58 -3.76
C VAL A 188 8.17 6.08 -3.90
N GLY A 189 9.14 6.97 -4.06
CA GLY A 189 10.56 6.60 -4.16
C GLY A 189 11.08 5.83 -2.95
N HIS A 190 10.70 6.26 -1.74
CA HIS A 190 11.10 5.61 -0.48
C HIS A 190 10.34 4.30 -0.24
N MET A 191 9.06 4.22 -0.62
CA MET A 191 8.24 3.02 -0.42
C MET A 191 8.50 1.92 -1.46
N LEU A 192 8.87 2.28 -2.69
CA LEU A 192 9.04 1.35 -3.80
C LEU A 192 9.91 0.12 -3.47
N PRO A 193 11.07 0.24 -2.77
CA PRO A 193 11.87 -0.92 -2.39
C PRO A 193 11.10 -1.93 -1.51
N TYR A 194 10.22 -1.44 -0.62
CA TYR A 194 9.39 -2.29 0.23
C TYR A 194 8.30 -2.99 -0.57
N VAL A 195 7.66 -2.28 -1.51
CA VAL A 195 6.67 -2.87 -2.41
C VAL A 195 7.29 -3.96 -3.27
N LEU A 196 8.47 -3.71 -3.85
CA LEU A 196 9.19 -4.72 -4.64
C LEU A 196 9.53 -5.96 -3.80
N LYS A 197 10.02 -5.77 -2.56
CA LYS A 197 10.30 -6.88 -1.64
C LYS A 197 9.04 -7.68 -1.28
N ALA A 198 7.89 -7.01 -1.10
CA ALA A 198 6.61 -7.67 -0.86
C ALA A 198 6.18 -8.52 -2.07
N ILE A 199 6.32 -7.99 -3.29
CA ILE A 199 6.05 -8.70 -4.55
C ILE A 199 6.94 -9.93 -4.69
N ASP A 200 8.24 -9.81 -4.42
CA ASP A 200 9.19 -10.94 -4.43
C ASP A 200 8.79 -12.03 -3.44
N GLY A 201 8.24 -11.63 -2.28
CA GLY A 201 7.68 -12.56 -1.30
C GLY A 201 6.52 -13.40 -1.86
N ILE A 202 5.59 -12.75 -2.56
CA ILE A 202 4.44 -13.41 -3.20
C ILE A 202 4.91 -14.42 -4.26
N ASN A 203 5.83 -14.01 -5.13
CA ASN A 203 6.34 -14.84 -6.22
C ASN A 203 7.05 -16.10 -5.69
N ARG A 204 7.80 -15.98 -4.59
CA ARG A 204 8.45 -17.14 -3.94
C ARG A 204 7.44 -18.12 -3.37
N THR A 205 6.37 -17.61 -2.75
CA THR A 205 5.33 -18.47 -2.17
C THR A 205 4.50 -19.18 -3.25
N ALA A 206 4.24 -18.52 -4.37
CA ALA A 206 3.52 -19.11 -5.51
C ALA A 206 4.35 -20.13 -6.31
N GLY A 207 5.69 -20.07 -6.25
CA GLY A 207 6.61 -20.98 -6.94
C GLY A 207 7.07 -22.19 -6.11
N GLN A 208 6.61 -22.33 -4.87
CA GLN A 208 6.89 -23.53 -4.04
C GLN A 208 5.81 -24.59 -4.31
N PRO A 209 6.21 -25.81 -4.76
CA PRO A 209 5.30 -26.93 -5.02
C PRO A 209 4.68 -27.49 -3.73
#